data_6264f423fea40a0bf58afd31c2d7d8db
#
_entry.id   6264f423fea40a0bf58afd31c2d7d8db
#
_cell.length_a   1.000
_cell.length_b   1.000
_cell.length_c   1.000
_cell.angle_alpha   90.00
_cell.angle_beta   90.00
_cell.angle_gamma   90.00
#
_symmetry.space_group_name_H-M   'P 1'
#
loop_
_entity.id
_entity.type
_entity.pdbx_description
1 polymer ?
#
loop_
_entity_poly.entity_id
_entity_poly.type
_entity_poly.pdbx_seq_one_letter_code
_entity_poly.pdbx_strand_id
1 'polypeptide(L)'
;MKKQSLKILALVMLFTFGIGISAYAFTTGYRSFAELAAAEDPSDYTINTNDIGSDTTILAIHGGGIERGTSELVEALNGYGKYNTYSFEGLKATDNGSLFVRATNFDEPTAVSLVNKSDYTVSVIGAAGDDEVTYIGGQNKLLAELIRLHLTAKGYNVKTLSIPDRIAGVMDSNIVNKNELFNDSYQLGGVQIAISKGLRDELAADSGTLNDYSGTINQALSESWPTIVQLMKKIDNNKSKGFLNKLNPEKRNFDKKVQKVLEKGAKNPKELIEDVKVVSEE
;
A
#
# COMPACT_ATOMS: atom_id res chain seq x y z
N MET A 1 -64.46 17.24 10.60
CA MET A 1 -63.20 17.32 9.82
C MET A 1 -61.95 17.61 10.65
N LYS A 2 -61.98 18.18 11.82
CA LYS A 2 -60.75 18.52 12.63
C LYS A 2 -60.10 17.34 13.36
N LYS A 3 -60.78 16.22 13.62
CA LYS A 3 -60.19 15.08 14.35
C LYS A 3 -59.42 14.10 13.49
N GLN A 4 -59.65 14.05 12.16
CA GLN A 4 -58.89 13.19 11.25
C GLN A 4 -57.55 13.77 10.87
N SER A 5 -57.46 15.11 10.76
CA SER A 5 -56.20 15.80 10.44
C SER A 5 -55.14 15.65 11.54
N LEU A 6 -55.58 15.54 12.82
CA LEU A 6 -54.69 15.40 13.98
C LEU A 6 -54.06 14.00 14.05
N LYS A 7 -54.80 12.95 13.59
CA LYS A 7 -54.31 11.57 13.58
C LYS A 7 -53.29 11.34 12.46
N ILE A 8 -53.44 12.00 11.33
CA ILE A 8 -52.49 11.93 10.19
C ILE A 8 -51.19 12.66 10.54
N LEU A 9 -51.29 13.81 11.27
CA LEU A 9 -50.09 14.55 11.70
C LEU A 9 -49.29 13.77 12.75
N ALA A 10 -49.96 13.05 13.67
CA ALA A 10 -49.31 12.19 14.67
C ALA A 10 -48.65 10.95 14.02
N LEU A 11 -49.25 10.40 12.95
CA LEU A 11 -48.70 9.26 12.23
C LEU A 11 -47.46 9.65 11.37
N VAL A 12 -47.44 10.85 10.82
CA VAL A 12 -46.29 11.38 10.08
C VAL A 12 -45.13 11.70 11.03
N MET A 13 -45.39 12.19 12.23
CA MET A 13 -44.32 12.41 13.24
C MET A 13 -43.75 11.11 13.82
N LEU A 14 -44.48 9.99 13.84
CA LEU A 14 -43.92 8.71 14.30
C LEU A 14 -43.07 8.02 13.25
N PHE A 15 -43.22 8.37 11.94
CA PHE A 15 -42.42 7.77 10.89
C PHE A 15 -41.09 8.49 10.62
N THR A 16 -40.90 9.70 11.13
CA THR A 16 -39.65 10.47 11.00
C THR A 16 -38.62 10.18 12.10
N PHE A 17 -39.01 9.40 13.16
CA PHE A 17 -38.08 9.02 14.24
C PHE A 17 -37.45 7.64 14.09
N GLY A 18 -37.73 6.91 13.01
CA GLY A 18 -37.30 5.54 12.79
C GLY A 18 -36.21 5.31 11.74
N ILE A 19 -35.77 6.35 11.05
CA ILE A 19 -34.59 6.27 10.22
C ILE A 19 -33.43 6.88 11.02
N GLY A 20 -32.95 6.11 11.98
CA GLY A 20 -31.60 6.27 12.47
C GLY A 20 -30.67 6.00 11.30
N ILE A 21 -30.41 7.03 10.50
CA ILE A 21 -29.18 7.07 9.74
C ILE A 21 -28.10 7.01 10.81
N SER A 22 -27.57 5.82 11.07
CA SER A 22 -26.22 5.71 11.59
C SER A 22 -25.34 6.35 10.53
N ALA A 23 -25.30 7.69 10.54
CA ALA A 23 -24.13 8.38 10.09
C ALA A 23 -23.03 7.79 10.99
N TYR A 24 -22.34 6.77 10.51
CA TYR A 24 -20.96 6.57 10.89
C TYR A 24 -20.32 7.92 10.53
N ALA A 25 -20.29 8.81 11.51
CA ALA A 25 -19.33 9.87 11.49
C ALA A 25 -18.00 9.11 11.38
N PHE A 26 -17.44 9.09 10.16
CA PHE A 26 -16.02 8.97 10.02
C PHE A 26 -15.51 10.10 10.91
N THR A 27 -15.13 9.77 12.13
CA THR A 27 -14.29 10.66 12.91
C THR A 27 -13.15 10.94 11.96
N THR A 28 -13.06 12.17 11.50
CA THR A 28 -11.96 12.63 10.68
C THR A 28 -10.74 12.37 11.55
N GLY A 29 -9.96 11.34 11.22
CA GLY A 29 -8.74 11.01 11.94
C GLY A 29 -7.84 12.24 12.05
N TYR A 30 -6.82 12.17 12.83
CA TYR A 30 -5.88 13.26 13.05
C TYR A 30 -5.29 13.77 11.73
N ARG A 31 -5.01 15.08 11.68
CA ARG A 31 -4.44 15.74 10.49
C ARG A 31 -2.94 15.48 10.35
N SER A 32 -2.28 15.00 11.42
CA SER A 32 -0.87 14.63 11.45
C SER A 32 -0.61 13.66 12.59
N PHE A 33 0.51 12.96 12.58
CA PHE A 33 0.95 12.16 13.73
C PHE A 33 1.26 13.07 14.95
N ALA A 34 1.81 14.25 14.72
CA ALA A 34 2.07 15.20 15.80
C ALA A 34 0.79 15.61 16.55
N GLU A 35 -0.33 15.80 15.81
CA GLU A 35 -1.64 16.08 16.42
C GLU A 35 -2.15 14.86 17.21
N LEU A 36 -2.00 13.65 16.69
CA LEU A 36 -2.35 12.40 17.35
C LEU A 36 -1.56 12.24 18.67
N ALA A 37 -0.24 12.36 18.61
CA ALA A 37 0.64 12.17 19.76
C ALA A 37 0.41 13.21 20.87
N ALA A 38 -0.12 14.38 20.53
CA ALA A 38 -0.49 15.40 21.50
C ALA A 38 -1.85 15.12 22.18
N ALA A 39 -2.71 14.31 21.57
CA ALA A 39 -4.10 14.08 22.01
C ALA A 39 -4.31 12.71 22.64
N GLU A 40 -3.57 11.69 22.23
CA GLU A 40 -3.76 10.30 22.62
C GLU A 40 -2.77 9.87 23.71
N ASP A 41 -3.17 8.89 24.54
CA ASP A 41 -2.26 8.31 25.51
C ASP A 41 -1.17 7.47 24.80
N PRO A 42 0.11 7.60 25.15
CA PRO A 42 1.16 6.78 24.55
C PRO A 42 0.97 5.27 24.68
N SER A 43 0.12 4.81 25.62
CA SER A 43 -0.23 3.39 25.75
C SER A 43 -1.30 2.92 24.76
N ASP A 44 -1.96 3.85 24.05
CA ASP A 44 -3.00 3.54 23.07
C ASP A 44 -2.42 3.07 21.71
N TYR A 45 -1.11 3.22 21.52
CA TYR A 45 -0.43 2.81 20.29
C TYR A 45 1.02 2.39 20.56
N THR A 46 1.62 1.72 19.59
CA THR A 46 3.07 1.43 19.57
C THR A 46 3.65 1.67 18.19
N ILE A 47 4.97 1.90 18.16
CA ILE A 47 5.75 2.01 16.94
C ILE A 47 6.79 0.90 16.96
N ASN A 48 6.72 -0.01 15.99
CA ASN A 48 7.68 -1.08 15.82
C ASN A 48 8.53 -0.79 14.59
N THR A 49 9.85 -0.84 14.72
CA THR A 49 10.78 -0.55 13.63
C THR A 49 11.93 -1.53 13.62
N ASN A 50 12.38 -1.89 12.42
CA ASN A 50 13.63 -2.60 12.20
C ASN A 50 14.40 -1.90 11.08
N ASP A 51 15.49 -1.23 11.43
CA ASP A 51 16.37 -0.54 10.51
C ASP A 51 17.67 -1.32 10.32
N ILE A 52 17.75 -2.05 9.23
CA ILE A 52 18.90 -2.90 8.89
C ILE A 52 19.82 -2.26 7.84
N GLY A 53 19.57 -1.00 7.45
CA GLY A 53 20.30 -0.32 6.38
C GLY A 53 19.97 -0.83 4.99
N SER A 54 18.76 -1.38 4.79
CA SER A 54 18.27 -1.81 3.48
C SER A 54 17.94 -0.58 2.60
N ASP A 55 18.09 -0.73 1.28
CA ASP A 55 17.60 0.23 0.29
C ASP A 55 16.07 0.22 0.15
N THR A 56 15.40 -0.74 0.79
CA THR A 56 13.96 -0.94 0.70
C THR A 56 13.32 -0.86 2.08
N THR A 57 12.31 0.00 2.23
CA THR A 57 11.49 0.12 3.45
C THR A 57 10.05 -0.33 3.19
N ILE A 58 9.51 -1.15 4.10
CA ILE A 58 8.12 -1.61 4.09
C ILE A 58 7.39 -1.04 5.30
N LEU A 59 6.20 -0.43 5.08
CA LEU A 59 5.46 0.32 6.09
C LEU A 59 4.06 -0.25 6.30
N ALA A 60 3.61 -0.32 7.57
CA ALA A 60 2.19 -0.38 7.97
C ALA A 60 1.89 0.83 8.85
N ILE A 61 1.33 1.88 8.25
CA ILE A 61 1.00 3.12 8.98
C ILE A 61 -0.37 3.06 9.69
N HIS A 62 -1.10 1.97 9.53
CA HIS A 62 -2.41 1.72 10.14
C HIS A 62 -2.48 0.31 10.74
N GLY A 63 -1.41 -0.14 11.41
CA GLY A 63 -1.31 -1.49 11.98
C GLY A 63 -2.16 -1.71 13.24
N GLY A 64 -2.04 -2.91 13.78
CA GLY A 64 -2.77 -3.33 14.96
C GLY A 64 -4.28 -3.25 14.79
N GLY A 65 -4.98 -2.66 15.74
CA GLY A 65 -6.43 -2.53 15.70
C GLY A 65 -6.98 -1.49 14.72
N ILE A 66 -6.13 -0.66 14.07
CA ILE A 66 -6.58 0.35 13.08
C ILE A 66 -7.05 -0.35 11.80
N GLU A 67 -6.15 -1.11 11.17
CA GLU A 67 -6.42 -1.90 9.97
C GLU A 67 -5.74 -3.27 10.13
N ARG A 68 -6.31 -4.13 11.00
CA ARG A 68 -5.78 -5.45 11.33
C ARG A 68 -5.38 -6.23 10.07
N GLY A 69 -4.28 -6.98 10.13
CA GLY A 69 -3.70 -7.74 9.00
C GLY A 69 -2.58 -6.97 8.28
N THR A 70 -2.48 -5.64 8.45
CA THR A 70 -1.45 -4.85 7.79
C THR A 70 -0.09 -4.94 8.49
N SER A 71 -0.05 -4.80 9.81
CA SER A 71 1.18 -4.98 10.60
C SER A 71 1.64 -6.43 10.61
N GLU A 72 0.72 -7.39 10.62
CA GLU A 72 1.03 -8.82 10.54
C GLU A 72 1.76 -9.15 9.23
N LEU A 73 1.32 -8.56 8.12
CA LEU A 73 2.01 -8.72 6.83
C LEU A 73 3.41 -8.09 6.85
N VAL A 74 3.55 -6.88 7.42
CA VAL A 74 4.86 -6.22 7.51
C VAL A 74 5.80 -7.02 8.41
N GLU A 75 5.32 -7.60 9.52
CA GLU A 75 6.11 -8.45 10.39
C GLU A 75 6.53 -9.76 9.69
N ALA A 76 5.64 -10.38 8.91
CA ALA A 76 5.99 -11.54 8.09
C ALA A 76 7.09 -11.20 7.06
N LEU A 77 7.05 -10.00 6.47
CA LEU A 77 8.10 -9.52 5.57
C LEU A 77 9.40 -9.17 6.30
N ASN A 78 9.33 -8.64 7.52
CA ASN A 78 10.47 -8.43 8.41
C ASN A 78 11.23 -9.73 8.68
N GLY A 79 10.51 -10.84 8.84
CA GLY A 79 11.08 -12.18 9.07
C GLY A 79 12.06 -12.66 7.98
N TYR A 80 12.02 -12.07 6.76
CA TYR A 80 13.01 -12.38 5.71
C TYR A 80 14.36 -11.68 5.93
N GLY A 81 14.47 -10.70 6.83
CA GLY A 81 15.72 -10.01 7.15
C GLY A 81 16.33 -9.22 5.98
N LYS A 82 15.50 -8.73 5.04
CA LYS A 82 15.95 -8.05 3.82
C LYS A 82 15.54 -6.59 3.73
N TYR A 83 14.61 -6.14 4.55
CA TYR A 83 13.96 -4.83 4.46
C TYR A 83 14.09 -4.06 5.76
N ASN A 84 14.16 -2.73 5.67
CA ASN A 84 13.77 -1.92 6.80
C ASN A 84 12.24 -2.04 6.95
N THR A 85 11.75 -2.14 8.18
CA THR A 85 10.30 -2.22 8.42
C THR A 85 9.86 -1.19 9.44
N TYR A 86 8.60 -0.77 9.31
CA TYR A 86 7.93 0.16 10.22
C TYR A 86 6.46 -0.23 10.38
N SER A 87 5.97 -0.26 11.60
CA SER A 87 4.54 -0.38 11.91
C SER A 87 4.13 0.65 12.96
N PHE A 88 3.08 1.40 12.68
CA PHE A 88 2.31 2.17 13.66
C PHE A 88 1.04 1.37 13.98
N GLU A 89 0.88 0.95 15.24
CA GLU A 89 -0.14 -0.01 15.64
C GLU A 89 -1.04 0.55 16.73
N GLY A 90 -2.35 0.54 16.49
CA GLY A 90 -3.33 0.89 17.50
C GLY A 90 -3.54 -0.26 18.50
N LEU A 91 -3.52 0.08 19.78
CA LEU A 91 -3.61 -0.84 20.93
C LEU A 91 -4.86 -0.62 21.79
N LYS A 92 -5.73 0.31 21.41
CA LYS A 92 -6.99 0.55 22.17
C LYS A 92 -7.83 -0.72 22.22
N ALA A 93 -8.50 -0.95 23.33
CA ALA A 93 -9.45 -2.06 23.45
C ALA A 93 -10.61 -1.95 22.44
N THR A 94 -10.99 -0.71 22.08
CA THR A 94 -12.03 -0.38 21.09
C THR A 94 -11.66 0.93 20.40
N ASP A 95 -12.28 1.23 19.24
CA ASP A 95 -12.15 2.51 18.53
C ASP A 95 -10.70 2.85 18.09
N ASN A 96 -9.95 1.85 17.69
CA ASN A 96 -8.62 2.08 17.08
C ASN A 96 -8.68 2.93 15.81
N GLY A 97 -9.83 3.00 15.13
CA GLY A 97 -10.04 3.88 13.99
C GLY A 97 -9.86 5.36 14.31
N SER A 98 -9.98 5.78 15.58
CA SER A 98 -9.67 7.15 16.01
C SER A 98 -8.18 7.51 15.86
N LEU A 99 -7.29 6.52 15.87
CA LEU A 99 -5.84 6.69 15.69
C LEU A 99 -5.42 6.84 14.22
N PHE A 100 -6.37 6.93 13.31
CA PHE A 100 -6.09 7.01 11.89
C PHE A 100 -5.50 8.37 11.50
N VAL A 101 -4.36 8.35 10.79
CA VAL A 101 -3.76 9.50 10.11
C VAL A 101 -3.63 9.17 8.63
N ARG A 102 -4.13 10.03 7.75
CA ARG A 102 -4.03 9.79 6.29
C ARG A 102 -2.59 9.64 5.85
N ALA A 103 -2.30 8.72 4.93
CA ALA A 103 -0.96 8.50 4.39
C ALA A 103 -0.33 9.75 3.76
N THR A 104 -1.15 10.69 3.26
CA THR A 104 -0.71 11.99 2.74
C THR A 104 -0.26 12.99 3.82
N ASN A 105 -0.58 12.70 5.07
CA ASN A 105 -0.36 13.57 6.22
C ASN A 105 0.43 12.87 7.32
N PHE A 106 0.81 11.61 7.09
CA PHE A 106 1.55 10.81 8.07
C PHE A 106 2.99 11.33 8.17
N ASP A 107 3.31 11.95 9.29
CA ASP A 107 4.56 12.68 9.56
C ASP A 107 5.31 12.15 10.78
N GLU A 108 5.09 10.89 11.17
CA GLU A 108 5.83 10.26 12.26
C GLU A 108 7.34 10.25 11.93
N PRO A 109 8.20 10.81 12.83
CA PRO A 109 9.60 11.08 12.50
C PRO A 109 10.41 9.86 12.08
N THR A 110 10.17 8.69 12.70
CA THR A 110 10.91 7.46 12.39
C THR A 110 10.52 6.91 11.02
N ALA A 111 9.22 6.89 10.72
CA ALA A 111 8.72 6.49 9.42
C ALA A 111 9.27 7.39 8.30
N VAL A 112 9.21 8.72 8.51
CA VAL A 112 9.74 9.70 7.56
C VAL A 112 11.25 9.51 7.34
N SER A 113 12.01 9.28 8.42
CA SER A 113 13.45 9.03 8.34
C SER A 113 13.78 7.76 7.55
N LEU A 114 13.06 6.65 7.81
CA LEU A 114 13.24 5.39 7.09
C LEU A 114 12.92 5.54 5.59
N VAL A 115 11.81 6.20 5.27
CA VAL A 115 11.40 6.41 3.88
C VAL A 115 12.39 7.30 3.13
N ASN A 116 12.77 8.44 3.69
CA ASN A 116 13.63 9.41 3.02
C ASN A 116 15.01 8.86 2.63
N LYS A 117 15.52 7.87 3.37
CA LYS A 117 16.83 7.25 3.10
C LYS A 117 16.74 5.98 2.24
N SER A 118 15.54 5.55 1.88
CA SER A 118 15.33 4.33 1.09
C SER A 118 15.16 4.66 -0.38
N ASP A 119 15.76 3.85 -1.24
CA ASP A 119 15.54 3.91 -2.69
C ASP A 119 14.11 3.50 -3.05
N TYR A 120 13.59 2.46 -2.37
CA TYR A 120 12.29 1.87 -2.64
C TYR A 120 11.45 1.81 -1.38
N THR A 121 10.15 2.05 -1.55
CA THR A 121 9.19 1.98 -0.45
C THR A 121 7.94 1.23 -0.86
N VAL A 122 7.43 0.43 0.07
CA VAL A 122 6.15 -0.28 -0.06
C VAL A 122 5.33 0.02 1.19
N SER A 123 4.13 0.58 1.03
CA SER A 123 3.19 0.80 2.13
C SER A 123 2.05 -0.19 2.05
N VAL A 124 1.73 -0.85 3.17
CA VAL A 124 0.58 -1.74 3.33
C VAL A 124 -0.49 -0.99 4.12
N ILE A 125 -1.68 -0.86 3.54
CA ILE A 125 -2.86 -0.24 4.17
C ILE A 125 -4.11 -1.08 3.98
N GLY A 126 -5.16 -0.78 4.72
CA GLY A 126 -6.45 -1.43 4.56
C GLY A 126 -7.32 -0.78 3.47
N ALA A 127 -8.14 -1.60 2.86
CA ALA A 127 -9.26 -1.20 2.02
C ALA A 127 -10.56 -1.80 2.58
N ALA A 128 -11.69 -1.17 2.28
CA ALA A 128 -13.00 -1.71 2.61
C ALA A 128 -13.37 -2.85 1.65
N GLY A 129 -14.30 -3.70 2.07
CA GLY A 129 -14.88 -4.81 1.30
C GLY A 129 -14.56 -6.16 1.91
N ASP A 130 -15.56 -7.04 1.85
CA ASP A 130 -15.50 -8.39 2.43
C ASP A 130 -14.94 -9.42 1.44
N ASP A 131 -14.86 -9.08 0.15
CA ASP A 131 -14.17 -9.90 -0.86
C ASP A 131 -12.65 -9.83 -0.65
N GLU A 132 -11.94 -10.91 -0.97
CA GLU A 132 -10.48 -10.98 -0.90
C GLU A 132 -9.84 -10.30 -2.11
N VAL A 133 -9.49 -9.03 -1.97
CA VAL A 133 -8.93 -8.20 -3.06
C VAL A 133 -7.69 -7.44 -2.58
N THR A 134 -6.66 -7.45 -3.43
CA THR A 134 -5.49 -6.59 -3.32
C THR A 134 -5.59 -5.46 -4.35
N TYR A 135 -5.48 -4.21 -3.91
CA TYR A 135 -5.32 -3.05 -4.79
C TYR A 135 -3.87 -2.59 -4.74
N ILE A 136 -3.22 -2.43 -5.90
CA ILE A 136 -1.83 -2.00 -5.97
C ILE A 136 -1.74 -0.70 -6.75
N GLY A 137 -1.33 0.35 -6.04
CA GLY A 137 -1.14 1.68 -6.56
C GLY A 137 0.26 2.24 -6.25
N GLY A 138 0.36 3.56 -6.08
CA GLY A 138 1.63 4.25 -5.88
C GLY A 138 2.19 4.84 -7.18
N GLN A 139 3.34 5.48 -7.10
CA GLN A 139 3.98 6.12 -8.26
C GLN A 139 4.97 5.20 -8.97
N ASN A 140 5.58 4.23 -8.28
CA ASN A 140 6.43 3.23 -8.91
C ASN A 140 5.61 2.17 -9.65
N LYS A 141 5.17 2.51 -10.86
CA LYS A 141 4.29 1.64 -11.67
C LYS A 141 4.94 0.32 -12.07
N LEU A 142 6.25 0.31 -12.27
CA LEU A 142 6.96 -0.89 -12.68
C LEU A 142 7.03 -1.90 -11.53
N LEU A 143 7.39 -1.45 -10.31
CA LEU A 143 7.39 -2.30 -9.13
C LEU A 143 5.98 -2.76 -8.76
N ALA A 144 4.98 -1.86 -8.88
CA ALA A 144 3.57 -2.21 -8.66
C ALA A 144 3.10 -3.32 -9.60
N GLU A 145 3.46 -3.23 -10.90
CA GLU A 145 3.12 -4.25 -11.89
C GLU A 145 3.82 -5.57 -11.61
N LEU A 146 5.08 -5.54 -11.18
CA LEU A 146 5.82 -6.75 -10.82
C LEU A 146 5.17 -7.48 -9.64
N ILE A 147 4.83 -6.76 -8.57
CA ILE A 147 4.12 -7.34 -7.41
C ILE A 147 2.77 -7.92 -7.86
N ARG A 148 2.02 -7.19 -8.72
CA ARG A 148 0.76 -7.68 -9.29
C ARG A 148 0.93 -9.00 -10.00
N LEU A 149 1.95 -9.12 -10.86
CA LEU A 149 2.21 -10.33 -11.63
C LEU A 149 2.48 -11.53 -10.73
N HIS A 150 3.30 -11.37 -9.71
CA HIS A 150 3.59 -12.42 -8.75
C HIS A 150 2.35 -12.87 -7.97
N LEU A 151 1.59 -11.93 -7.42
CA LEU A 151 0.36 -12.23 -6.67
C LEU A 151 -0.70 -12.88 -7.57
N THR A 152 -0.88 -12.38 -8.79
CA THR A 152 -1.84 -12.97 -9.74
C THR A 152 -1.44 -14.39 -10.17
N ALA A 153 -0.13 -14.65 -10.34
CA ALA A 153 0.37 -15.99 -10.66
C ALA A 153 0.11 -17.01 -9.56
N LYS A 154 -0.04 -16.54 -8.32
CA LYS A 154 -0.42 -17.34 -7.14
C LYS A 154 -1.94 -17.49 -6.97
N GLY A 155 -2.73 -16.79 -7.77
CA GLY A 155 -4.19 -16.86 -7.76
C GLY A 155 -4.88 -15.76 -6.95
N TYR A 156 -4.14 -14.81 -6.37
CA TYR A 156 -4.74 -13.68 -5.66
C TYR A 156 -5.47 -12.74 -6.62
N ASN A 157 -6.59 -12.19 -6.17
CA ASN A 157 -7.36 -11.19 -6.92
C ASN A 157 -6.72 -9.82 -6.77
N VAL A 158 -6.04 -9.34 -7.82
CA VAL A 158 -5.28 -8.09 -7.79
C VAL A 158 -5.85 -7.07 -8.77
N LYS A 159 -6.06 -5.83 -8.31
CA LYS A 159 -6.54 -4.70 -9.10
C LYS A 159 -5.50 -3.57 -9.12
N THR A 160 -5.16 -3.09 -10.31
CA THR A 160 -4.26 -1.94 -10.54
C THR A 160 -4.95 -0.81 -11.30
N LEU A 161 -6.16 -1.04 -11.79
CA LEU A 161 -7.00 -0.07 -12.51
C LEU A 161 -8.25 0.25 -11.69
N SER A 162 -8.75 1.47 -11.86
CA SER A 162 -9.97 1.94 -11.16
C SER A 162 -9.86 1.82 -9.63
N ILE A 163 -8.68 2.04 -9.09
CA ILE A 163 -8.45 2.07 -7.64
C ILE A 163 -9.10 3.34 -7.09
N PRO A 164 -9.88 3.28 -6.01
CA PRO A 164 -10.40 4.49 -5.36
C PRO A 164 -9.26 5.43 -4.95
N ASP A 165 -9.38 6.74 -5.23
CA ASP A 165 -8.33 7.74 -5.01
C ASP A 165 -7.75 7.71 -3.60
N ARG A 166 -8.60 7.45 -2.59
CA ARG A 166 -8.22 7.41 -1.17
C ARG A 166 -7.18 6.31 -0.84
N ILE A 167 -7.08 5.26 -1.68
CA ILE A 167 -6.16 4.12 -1.49
C ILE A 167 -5.20 3.95 -2.67
N ALA A 168 -5.25 4.84 -3.66
CA ALA A 168 -4.41 4.72 -4.86
C ALA A 168 -2.93 5.04 -4.62
N GLY A 169 -2.59 5.79 -3.56
CA GLY A 169 -1.20 6.08 -3.19
C GLY A 169 -0.41 6.93 -4.19
N VAL A 170 -1.08 7.67 -5.08
CA VAL A 170 -0.43 8.38 -6.19
C VAL A 170 -0.05 9.84 -5.89
N MET A 171 -0.45 10.38 -4.74
CA MET A 171 -0.15 11.77 -4.37
C MET A 171 1.30 11.90 -3.89
N ASP A 172 1.99 12.97 -4.30
CA ASP A 172 3.37 13.27 -3.88
C ASP A 172 3.50 13.42 -2.36
N SER A 173 2.44 13.92 -1.70
CA SER A 173 2.39 14.06 -0.24
C SER A 173 2.22 12.73 0.51
N ASN A 174 1.87 11.63 -0.18
CA ASN A 174 1.78 10.32 0.46
C ASN A 174 3.16 9.87 0.93
N ILE A 175 3.26 9.42 2.19
CA ILE A 175 4.54 9.02 2.77
C ILE A 175 5.28 7.98 1.91
N VAL A 176 4.57 7.06 1.26
CA VAL A 176 5.19 6.03 0.41
C VAL A 176 5.96 6.60 -0.78
N ASN A 177 5.65 7.83 -1.21
CA ASN A 177 6.29 8.48 -2.35
C ASN A 177 7.42 9.46 -1.95
N LYS A 178 7.81 9.52 -0.67
CA LYS A 178 8.87 10.42 -0.17
C LYS A 178 10.25 9.76 -0.10
N ASN A 179 10.45 8.66 -0.79
CA ASN A 179 11.71 7.92 -0.86
C ASN A 179 12.81 8.71 -1.60
N GLU A 180 14.06 8.26 -1.48
CA GLU A 180 15.23 8.96 -2.04
C GLU A 180 15.10 9.13 -3.56
N LEU A 181 14.72 8.09 -4.30
CA LEU A 181 14.56 8.14 -5.75
C LEU A 181 13.43 9.07 -6.21
N PHE A 182 12.45 9.39 -5.36
CA PHE A 182 11.45 10.40 -5.67
C PHE A 182 12.02 11.81 -5.51
N ASN A 183 12.83 12.04 -4.48
CA ASN A 183 13.47 13.34 -4.20
C ASN A 183 14.57 13.67 -5.22
N ASP A 184 15.16 12.65 -5.85
CA ASP A 184 16.10 12.79 -6.96
C ASP A 184 15.40 13.06 -8.29
N SER A 185 16.19 13.22 -9.34
CA SER A 185 15.72 13.52 -10.71
C SER A 185 14.82 12.44 -11.32
N TYR A 186 14.70 11.27 -10.68
CA TYR A 186 13.96 10.12 -11.23
C TYR A 186 12.47 10.15 -10.92
N GLN A 187 12.05 10.82 -9.84
CA GLN A 187 10.64 10.89 -9.39
C GLN A 187 9.96 9.51 -9.31
N LEU A 188 10.71 8.49 -8.92
CA LEU A 188 10.18 7.15 -8.67
C LEU A 188 9.75 7.05 -7.22
N GLY A 189 8.48 7.34 -6.96
CA GLY A 189 7.87 7.12 -5.64
C GLY A 189 7.79 5.63 -5.28
N GLY A 190 6.99 5.31 -4.29
CA GLY A 190 6.81 3.95 -3.82
C GLY A 190 5.59 3.23 -4.40
N VAL A 191 5.29 2.07 -3.82
CA VAL A 191 4.12 1.24 -4.09
C VAL A 191 3.21 1.22 -2.88
N GLN A 192 1.91 1.44 -3.06
CA GLN A 192 0.91 1.25 -2.02
C GLN A 192 0.09 -0.01 -2.30
N ILE A 193 0.12 -0.95 -1.38
CA ILE A 193 -0.68 -2.17 -1.38
C ILE A 193 -1.84 -1.95 -0.40
N ALA A 194 -3.05 -1.83 -0.93
CA ALA A 194 -4.25 -1.71 -0.11
C ALA A 194 -5.02 -3.04 -0.14
N ILE A 195 -5.18 -3.64 1.03
CA ILE A 195 -5.75 -4.98 1.19
C ILE A 195 -7.17 -4.85 1.74
N SER A 196 -8.14 -5.46 1.06
CA SER A 196 -9.54 -5.49 1.51
C SER A 196 -9.68 -6.09 2.90
N LYS A 197 -10.76 -5.75 3.59
CA LYS A 197 -11.04 -6.31 4.94
C LYS A 197 -11.10 -7.84 4.90
N GLY A 198 -11.78 -8.45 3.89
CA GLY A 198 -11.87 -9.91 3.77
C GLY A 198 -10.49 -10.57 3.71
N LEU A 199 -9.60 -10.09 2.84
CA LEU A 199 -8.24 -10.64 2.74
C LEU A 199 -7.41 -10.37 4.00
N ARG A 200 -7.54 -9.19 4.63
CA ARG A 200 -6.81 -8.87 5.87
C ARG A 200 -7.24 -9.77 7.04
N ASP A 201 -8.54 -10.07 7.14
CA ASP A 201 -9.07 -11.00 8.14
C ASP A 201 -8.50 -12.40 7.94
N GLU A 202 -8.39 -12.86 6.69
CA GLU A 202 -7.78 -14.15 6.35
C GLU A 202 -6.27 -14.17 6.67
N LEU A 203 -5.53 -13.15 6.28
CA LEU A 203 -4.10 -13.03 6.59
C LEU A 203 -3.83 -13.01 8.10
N ALA A 204 -4.72 -12.41 8.88
CA ALA A 204 -4.60 -12.35 10.34
C ALA A 204 -5.05 -13.64 11.04
N ALA A 205 -5.86 -14.49 10.39
CA ALA A 205 -6.41 -15.73 10.94
C ALA A 205 -5.59 -16.96 10.56
N ASP A 206 -5.00 -16.99 9.34
CA ASP A 206 -4.29 -18.13 8.80
C ASP A 206 -2.82 -17.82 8.48
N SER A 207 -1.92 -18.40 9.25
CA SER A 207 -0.48 -18.22 9.07
C SER A 207 0.05 -18.83 7.77
N GLY A 208 -0.61 -19.81 7.19
CA GLY A 208 -0.25 -20.41 5.91
C GLY A 208 -0.50 -19.45 4.77
N THR A 209 -1.69 -18.83 4.74
CA THR A 209 -2.06 -17.78 3.79
C THR A 209 -1.15 -16.55 3.95
N LEU A 210 -0.87 -16.12 5.19
CA LEU A 210 0.05 -15.02 5.46
C LEU A 210 1.46 -15.30 4.91
N ASN A 211 1.98 -16.49 5.15
CA ASN A 211 3.31 -16.89 4.67
C ASN A 211 3.37 -17.00 3.13
N ASP A 212 2.34 -17.54 2.47
CA ASP A 212 2.31 -17.61 1.00
C ASP A 212 2.19 -16.21 0.38
N TYR A 213 1.35 -15.34 0.96
CA TYR A 213 1.16 -13.98 0.48
C TYR A 213 2.42 -13.13 0.67
N SER A 214 3.00 -13.13 1.89
CA SER A 214 4.26 -12.41 2.18
C SER A 214 5.43 -12.97 1.38
N GLY A 215 5.53 -14.29 1.23
CA GLY A 215 6.53 -14.96 0.41
C GLY A 215 6.47 -14.55 -1.05
N THR A 216 5.26 -14.39 -1.57
CA THR A 216 5.03 -13.93 -2.95
C THR A 216 5.50 -12.49 -3.14
N ILE A 217 5.20 -11.59 -2.19
CA ILE A 217 5.71 -10.21 -2.21
C ILE A 217 7.24 -10.20 -2.06
N ASN A 218 7.79 -10.98 -1.11
CA ASN A 218 9.23 -11.09 -0.94
C ASN A 218 9.93 -11.55 -2.23
N GLN A 219 9.37 -12.51 -2.96
CA GLN A 219 9.92 -12.95 -4.23
C GLN A 219 9.96 -11.81 -5.27
N ALA A 220 8.89 -11.04 -5.38
CA ALA A 220 8.87 -9.88 -6.26
C ALA A 220 9.95 -8.85 -5.89
N LEU A 221 10.09 -8.52 -4.61
CA LEU A 221 11.00 -7.47 -4.12
C LEU A 221 12.47 -7.91 -4.12
N SER A 222 12.78 -9.12 -3.65
CA SER A 222 14.16 -9.54 -3.40
C SER A 222 14.82 -10.31 -4.53
N GLU A 223 14.04 -10.91 -5.43
CA GLU A 223 14.57 -11.73 -6.53
C GLU A 223 14.36 -11.04 -7.88
N SER A 224 13.13 -10.64 -8.17
CA SER A 224 12.79 -10.11 -9.50
C SER A 224 13.12 -8.63 -9.66
N TRP A 225 12.87 -7.81 -8.63
CA TRP A 225 13.11 -6.36 -8.70
C TRP A 225 14.59 -5.98 -8.92
N PRO A 226 15.56 -6.54 -8.17
CA PRO A 226 16.98 -6.26 -8.40
C PRO A 226 17.43 -6.61 -9.81
N THR A 227 16.91 -7.69 -10.39
CA THR A 227 17.21 -8.09 -11.77
C THR A 227 16.68 -7.08 -12.78
N ILE A 228 15.47 -6.56 -12.59
CA ILE A 228 14.88 -5.50 -13.41
C ILE A 228 15.71 -4.21 -13.31
N VAL A 229 16.10 -3.81 -12.11
CA VAL A 229 16.95 -2.62 -11.88
C VAL A 229 18.29 -2.75 -12.60
N GLN A 230 18.94 -3.92 -12.53
CA GLN A 230 20.19 -4.16 -13.27
C GLN A 230 20.00 -4.07 -14.79
N LEU A 231 18.92 -4.65 -15.32
CA LEU A 231 18.58 -4.53 -16.73
C LEU A 231 18.37 -3.07 -17.13
N MET A 232 17.63 -2.30 -16.33
CA MET A 232 17.41 -0.87 -16.57
C MET A 232 18.75 -0.10 -16.60
N LYS A 233 19.66 -0.36 -15.65
CA LYS A 233 20.99 0.26 -15.60
C LYS A 233 21.83 -0.11 -16.84
N LYS A 234 21.81 -1.35 -17.31
CA LYS A 234 22.51 -1.76 -18.55
C LYS A 234 21.95 -1.04 -19.79
N ILE A 235 20.64 -0.89 -19.89
CA ILE A 235 19.98 -0.18 -21.01
C ILE A 235 20.35 1.32 -20.98
N ASP A 236 20.40 1.95 -19.80
CA ASP A 236 20.73 3.37 -19.64
C ASP A 236 22.20 3.65 -19.99
N ASN A 237 23.12 2.80 -19.57
CA ASN A 237 24.55 2.89 -19.90
C ASN A 237 24.81 2.76 -21.42
N ASN A 238 24.00 2.02 -22.16
CA ASN A 238 24.11 1.83 -23.60
C ASN A 238 23.44 2.93 -24.44
N LYS A 239 22.60 3.78 -23.83
CA LYS A 239 21.86 4.87 -24.49
C LYS A 239 21.90 6.12 -23.61
N SER A 240 23.02 6.86 -23.68
CA SER A 240 23.23 8.17 -23.04
C SER A 240 22.03 8.79 -22.31
N LYS A 241 22.16 8.84 -20.99
CA LYS A 241 21.44 9.70 -20.02
C LYS A 241 19.93 9.84 -20.24
N GLY A 242 19.14 9.00 -19.58
CA GLY A 242 17.72 9.30 -19.47
C GLY A 242 16.74 8.15 -19.44
N PHE A 243 17.16 6.89 -19.30
CA PHE A 243 16.20 5.78 -19.27
C PHE A 243 15.37 5.80 -17.97
N LEU A 244 15.99 6.02 -16.81
CA LEU A 244 15.27 6.15 -15.53
C LEU A 244 14.37 7.39 -15.52
N ASN A 245 14.78 8.49 -16.16
CA ASN A 245 13.91 9.66 -16.40
C ASN A 245 12.72 9.38 -17.33
N LYS A 246 12.77 8.30 -18.14
CA LYS A 246 11.66 7.88 -19.01
C LYS A 246 10.65 6.97 -18.30
N LEU A 247 10.98 6.45 -17.13
CA LEU A 247 10.06 5.67 -16.28
C LEU A 247 9.04 6.56 -15.57
N ASN A 248 9.20 7.89 -15.63
CA ASN A 248 8.18 8.81 -15.15
C ASN A 248 6.92 8.70 -16.04
N PRO A 249 5.75 8.31 -15.49
CA PRO A 249 4.53 8.07 -16.26
C PRO A 249 4.02 9.29 -17.02
N GLU A 250 4.40 10.52 -16.63
CA GLU A 250 4.04 11.76 -17.32
C GLU A 250 4.87 11.98 -18.60
N LYS A 251 6.03 11.37 -18.74
CA LYS A 251 6.83 11.41 -19.96
C LYS A 251 6.59 10.13 -20.78
N ARG A 252 5.45 10.05 -21.41
CA ARG A 252 4.95 8.98 -22.30
C ARG A 252 5.92 8.60 -23.41
N ASN A 253 6.89 7.75 -23.11
CA ASN A 253 7.51 6.84 -24.09
C ASN A 253 8.22 5.74 -23.30
N PHE A 254 7.45 4.85 -22.69
CA PHE A 254 7.93 3.53 -22.31
C PHE A 254 8.67 2.93 -23.48
N ASP A 255 9.95 2.59 -23.34
CA ASP A 255 10.67 1.89 -24.39
C ASP A 255 9.83 0.65 -24.75
N LYS A 256 9.53 0.50 -26.05
CA LYS A 256 8.72 -0.61 -26.58
C LYS A 256 9.22 -1.98 -26.12
N LYS A 257 10.50 -2.11 -25.74
CA LYS A 257 11.08 -3.32 -25.17
C LYS A 257 10.58 -3.62 -23.76
N VAL A 258 10.58 -2.62 -22.86
CA VAL A 258 10.07 -2.79 -21.48
C VAL A 258 8.57 -3.04 -21.52
N GLN A 259 7.83 -2.29 -22.34
CA GLN A 259 6.40 -2.53 -22.53
C GLN A 259 6.13 -3.94 -23.06
N LYS A 260 6.93 -4.42 -24.02
CA LYS A 260 6.80 -5.78 -24.58
C LYS A 260 7.13 -6.87 -23.56
N VAL A 261 8.11 -6.64 -22.67
CA VAL A 261 8.44 -7.52 -21.54
C VAL A 261 7.29 -7.56 -20.53
N LEU A 262 6.73 -6.40 -20.17
CA LEU A 262 5.58 -6.32 -19.27
C LEU A 262 4.31 -6.95 -19.87
N GLU A 263 4.03 -6.69 -21.17
CA GLU A 263 2.90 -7.30 -21.88
C GLU A 263 3.03 -8.84 -22.01
N LYS A 264 4.26 -9.32 -22.25
CA LYS A 264 4.57 -10.75 -22.31
C LYS A 264 4.39 -11.40 -20.93
N GLY A 265 4.89 -10.74 -19.87
CA GLY A 265 4.74 -11.18 -18.50
C GLY A 265 3.30 -11.14 -18.01
N ALA A 266 2.48 -10.17 -18.46
CA ALA A 266 1.05 -10.13 -18.18
C ALA A 266 0.28 -11.32 -18.77
N LYS A 267 0.80 -11.86 -19.91
CA LYS A 267 0.21 -13.07 -20.56
C LYS A 267 0.73 -14.37 -19.96
N ASN A 268 1.98 -14.40 -19.51
CA ASN A 268 2.59 -15.57 -18.89
C ASN A 268 3.63 -15.14 -17.82
N PRO A 269 3.23 -14.98 -16.55
CA PRO A 269 4.11 -14.51 -15.47
C PRO A 269 5.35 -15.39 -15.24
N LYS A 270 5.26 -16.70 -15.52
CA LYS A 270 6.40 -17.62 -15.39
C LYS A 270 7.49 -17.37 -16.47
N GLU A 271 7.07 -17.07 -17.69
CA GLU A 271 7.99 -16.70 -18.76
C GLU A 271 8.71 -15.35 -18.50
N LEU A 272 8.06 -14.40 -17.84
CA LEU A 272 8.71 -13.13 -17.46
C LEU A 272 9.91 -13.37 -16.55
N ILE A 273 9.77 -14.24 -15.55
CA ILE A 273 10.84 -14.55 -14.58
C ILE A 273 11.99 -15.27 -15.29
N GLU A 274 11.72 -16.15 -16.24
CA GLU A 274 12.75 -16.85 -17.03
C GLU A 274 13.44 -15.92 -18.02
N ASP A 275 12.71 -15.08 -18.77
CA ASP A 275 13.28 -14.10 -19.70
C ASP A 275 14.16 -13.06 -18.99
N VAL A 276 13.81 -12.65 -17.78
CA VAL A 276 14.60 -11.72 -16.96
C VAL A 276 15.88 -12.39 -16.44
N LYS A 277 15.85 -13.68 -16.07
CA LYS A 277 17.06 -14.44 -15.68
C LYS A 277 18.04 -14.61 -16.84
N VAL A 278 17.55 -14.97 -18.02
CA VAL A 278 18.39 -15.15 -19.22
C VAL A 278 19.13 -13.85 -19.62
N VAL A 279 18.46 -12.69 -19.49
CA VAL A 279 19.09 -11.39 -19.80
C VAL A 279 20.12 -10.95 -18.76
N SER A 280 20.08 -11.52 -17.53
CA SER A 280 21.04 -11.22 -16.45
C SER A 280 22.35 -12.04 -16.55
N GLU A 281 22.36 -13.11 -17.35
CA GLU A 281 23.52 -14.02 -17.53
C GLU A 281 24.35 -13.71 -18.78
N GLU A 282 23.85 -12.85 -19.69
CA GLU A 282 24.58 -12.27 -20.82
C GLU A 282 25.23 -10.89 -20.47
#